data_f65a02d71eaa92fe771d46824d9c9faa
#
_entry.id   f65a02d71eaa92fe771d46824d9c9faa
#
_cell.length_a   1.000
_cell.length_b   1.000
_cell.length_c   1.000
_cell.angle_alpha   90.00
_cell.angle_beta   90.00
_cell.angle_gamma   90.00
#
_symmetry.space_group_name_H-M   'P 1'
#
loop_
_entity.id
_entity.type
_entity.pdbx_description
1 polymer ?
#
loop_
_entity_poly.entity_id
_entity_poly.type
_entity_poly.pdbx_seq_one_letter_code
_entity_poly.pdbx_strand_id
1 'polypeptide(L)'
;EGDVFGKIYEYFLNKYAQSGAQEGGEFCTPPSLVRTIVNFIEPDHGLVIDPAVGSAGMFIQTTHFQEQHNIHNSMQFVGQEKTENNQKLAIMNMVLHGLDASNIVEGNSFYSALPDYIGQCDFVMANPPFNVDAVDASKCKNDVYVVPQQEEGKPKRTVLEIAQAAIAEKKRLPFGLPGVTSKSGGKRNDGNDAKNEQISNANSLWIQYFYSYLNESGRAGFVMPSSASDAGGRDKEIRQKLVETGHVDIMVSIGPKFFYTRSLPCALWFFDKSKPESRKDKVLMLDARNVFTVVSAKSHIFSESQLEALNAIVWLYREEHDKYQNLLRRYITNMLETIEQMPVVYKDYLSSSKTIVDYVAKFATNTSIDVLNKLSKKEQESEDKPTPITAEQLASLKASALKAQQGLALELADNAKIV
;
A
#
# COMPACT_ATOMS: atom_id res chain seq x y z
N GLU A 1 22.44 3.07 11.50
CA GLU A 1 22.27 2.08 12.61
C GLU A 1 20.90 2.20 13.32
N GLY A 2 20.04 3.18 12.93
CA GLY A 2 18.93 3.63 13.79
C GLY A 2 17.66 2.78 13.82
N ASP A 3 17.40 1.84 12.91
CA ASP A 3 16.09 1.18 12.87
C ASP A 3 16.12 -0.34 12.62
N VAL A 4 17.09 -1.01 13.20
CA VAL A 4 17.18 -2.48 13.07
C VAL A 4 16.03 -3.17 13.80
N PHE A 5 15.65 -2.68 14.99
CA PHE A 5 14.59 -3.27 15.79
C PHE A 5 13.20 -3.02 15.17
N GLY A 6 12.95 -1.84 14.63
CA GLY A 6 11.72 -1.53 13.91
C GLY A 6 11.53 -2.44 12.69
N LYS A 7 12.56 -2.62 11.87
CA LYS A 7 12.52 -3.52 10.69
C LYS A 7 12.30 -5.00 11.07
N ILE A 8 12.92 -5.45 12.16
CA ILE A 8 12.71 -6.82 12.69
C ILE A 8 11.25 -6.96 13.13
N TYR A 9 10.72 -5.97 13.85
CA TYR A 9 9.33 -5.98 14.32
C TYR A 9 8.33 -5.96 13.17
N GLU A 10 8.51 -5.09 12.17
CA GLU A 10 7.70 -5.08 10.94
C GLU A 10 7.73 -6.44 10.21
N TYR A 11 8.89 -7.09 10.15
CA TYR A 11 9.00 -8.43 9.56
C TYR A 11 8.11 -9.43 10.30
N PHE A 12 8.14 -9.45 11.64
CA PHE A 12 7.29 -10.35 12.42
C PHE A 12 5.82 -9.99 12.32
N LEU A 13 5.44 -8.71 12.33
CA LEU A 13 4.06 -8.27 12.10
C LEU A 13 3.54 -8.73 10.73
N ASN A 14 4.34 -8.56 9.68
CA ASN A 14 3.99 -9.01 8.35
C ASN A 14 3.86 -10.54 8.27
N LYS A 15 4.73 -11.29 8.93
CA LYS A 15 4.63 -12.76 9.02
C LYS A 15 3.41 -13.21 9.78
N TYR A 16 3.08 -12.55 10.89
CA TYR A 16 1.86 -12.81 11.66
C TYR A 16 0.61 -12.54 10.83
N ALA A 17 0.55 -11.41 10.13
CA ALA A 17 -0.54 -11.08 9.22
C ALA A 17 -0.70 -12.11 8.08
N GLN A 18 0.40 -12.63 7.53
CA GLN A 18 0.40 -13.66 6.48
C GLN A 18 -0.07 -15.03 6.99
N SER A 19 0.11 -15.34 8.28
CA SER A 19 -0.27 -16.64 8.86
C SER A 19 -1.78 -16.82 9.03
N GLY A 20 -2.59 -15.81 8.78
CA GLY A 20 -4.06 -15.91 8.86
C GLY A 20 -4.61 -15.97 10.29
N ALA A 21 -3.81 -15.66 11.30
CA ALA A 21 -4.18 -15.73 12.72
C ALA A 21 -5.09 -14.58 13.19
N GLN A 22 -5.78 -13.90 12.27
CA GLN A 22 -6.66 -12.78 12.61
C GLN A 22 -8.12 -13.20 12.71
N GLU A 23 -8.63 -13.23 13.91
CA GLU A 23 -10.06 -13.25 14.18
C GLU A 23 -10.62 -11.82 13.99
N GLY A 24 -11.74 -11.70 13.27
CA GLY A 24 -12.52 -10.45 13.22
C GLY A 24 -12.35 -9.53 12.01
N GLY A 25 -11.61 -9.91 10.98
CA GLY A 25 -11.55 -9.15 9.72
C GLY A 25 -10.57 -7.96 9.72
N GLU A 26 -9.72 -7.89 10.71
CA GLU A 26 -8.64 -6.90 10.81
C GLU A 26 -7.51 -7.26 9.83
N PHE A 27 -7.26 -6.38 8.88
CA PHE A 27 -6.26 -6.60 7.84
C PHE A 27 -5.06 -5.70 8.06
N CYS A 28 -3.88 -6.29 8.13
CA CYS A 28 -2.66 -5.52 7.96
C CYS A 28 -2.67 -4.91 6.54
N THR A 29 -2.54 -3.61 6.45
CA THR A 29 -2.54 -2.91 5.16
C THR A 29 -1.27 -3.28 4.39
N PRO A 30 -1.38 -3.75 3.14
CA PRO A 30 -0.22 -4.10 2.34
C PRO A 30 0.71 -2.89 2.15
N PRO A 31 2.03 -3.04 2.36
CA PRO A 31 2.98 -1.91 2.29
C PRO A 31 2.92 -1.13 0.96
N SER A 32 2.68 -1.80 -0.16
CA SER A 32 2.57 -1.11 -1.45
C SER A 32 1.35 -0.19 -1.55
N LEU A 33 0.21 -0.57 -0.93
CA LEU A 33 -0.97 0.30 -0.87
C LEU A 33 -0.74 1.48 0.07
N VAL A 34 -0.10 1.24 1.23
CA VAL A 34 0.27 2.31 2.18
C VAL A 34 1.18 3.32 1.48
N ARG A 35 2.22 2.86 0.79
CA ARG A 35 3.13 3.72 0.03
C ARG A 35 2.41 4.52 -1.06
N THR A 36 1.44 3.92 -1.75
CA THR A 36 0.63 4.64 -2.73
C THR A 36 -0.17 5.76 -2.06
N ILE A 37 -0.80 5.48 -0.92
CA ILE A 37 -1.56 6.49 -0.16
C ILE A 37 -0.64 7.63 0.26
N VAL A 38 0.47 7.31 0.92
CA VAL A 38 1.44 8.30 1.40
C VAL A 38 2.00 9.15 0.25
N ASN A 39 2.39 8.52 -0.85
CA ASN A 39 2.93 9.24 -2.02
C ASN A 39 1.91 10.19 -2.66
N PHE A 40 0.61 9.86 -2.60
CA PHE A 40 -0.43 10.69 -3.22
C PHE A 40 -0.87 11.86 -2.33
N ILE A 41 -0.92 11.65 -1.01
CA ILE A 41 -1.27 12.74 -0.07
C ILE A 41 -0.06 13.58 0.32
N GLU A 42 1.17 13.04 0.18
CA GLU A 42 2.44 13.72 0.46
C GLU A 42 2.45 14.39 1.85
N PRO A 43 2.37 13.60 2.94
CA PRO A 43 2.30 14.16 4.28
C PRO A 43 3.67 14.71 4.68
N ASP A 44 3.76 16.02 4.79
CA ASP A 44 5.02 16.74 5.01
C ASP A 44 5.05 17.58 6.28
N HIS A 45 3.92 17.73 6.99
CA HIS A 45 3.81 18.56 8.19
C HIS A 45 2.54 18.25 9.01
N GLY A 46 2.45 18.83 10.18
CA GLY A 46 1.21 19.01 10.94
C GLY A 46 0.65 17.74 11.58
N LEU A 47 -0.67 17.64 11.58
CA LEU A 47 -1.42 16.62 12.31
C LEU A 47 -1.95 15.55 11.39
N VAL A 48 -1.56 14.29 11.65
CA VAL A 48 -1.98 13.09 10.91
C VAL A 48 -2.85 12.24 11.81
N ILE A 49 -4.04 11.85 11.33
CA ILE A 49 -4.95 10.99 12.07
C ILE A 49 -5.29 9.71 11.29
N ASP A 50 -5.34 8.58 12.02
CA ASP A 50 -5.93 7.31 11.58
C ASP A 50 -6.93 6.80 12.62
N PRO A 51 -8.24 6.93 12.39
CA PRO A 51 -9.25 6.47 13.34
C PRO A 51 -9.50 4.95 13.29
N ALA A 52 -8.69 4.19 12.55
CA ALA A 52 -8.67 2.73 12.50
C ALA A 52 -7.20 2.25 12.41
N VAL A 53 -6.37 2.72 13.34
CA VAL A 53 -4.89 2.76 13.23
C VAL A 53 -4.24 1.36 13.11
N GLY A 54 -4.90 0.31 13.57
CA GLY A 54 -4.34 -1.04 13.54
C GLY A 54 -2.97 -1.10 14.22
N SER A 55 -1.93 -1.50 13.48
CA SER A 55 -0.54 -1.54 13.95
C SER A 55 0.25 -0.25 13.74
N ALA A 56 -0.39 0.85 13.37
CA ALA A 56 0.22 2.14 13.01
C ALA A 56 1.13 2.12 11.76
N GLY A 57 0.97 1.14 10.88
CA GLY A 57 1.80 1.02 9.67
C GLY A 57 1.73 2.22 8.73
N MET A 58 0.59 2.93 8.69
CA MET A 58 0.45 4.19 7.93
C MET A 58 1.39 5.28 8.46
N PHE A 59 1.50 5.43 9.78
CA PHE A 59 2.36 6.43 10.40
C PHE A 59 3.84 6.14 10.18
N ILE A 60 4.24 4.86 10.27
CA ILE A 60 5.63 4.45 9.99
C ILE A 60 6.00 4.76 8.53
N GLN A 61 5.13 4.46 7.58
CA GLN A 61 5.40 4.77 6.17
C GLN A 61 5.44 6.27 5.88
N THR A 62 4.71 7.07 6.65
CA THR A 62 4.78 8.54 6.58
C THR A 62 6.17 9.05 6.96
N THR A 63 6.76 8.52 8.03
CA THR A 63 8.13 8.90 8.42
C THR A 63 9.17 8.46 7.40
N HIS A 64 9.03 7.27 6.83
CA HIS A 64 9.90 6.83 5.73
C HIS A 64 9.77 7.76 4.50
N PHE A 65 8.57 8.24 4.18
CA PHE A 65 8.38 9.22 3.12
C PHE A 65 9.11 10.53 3.41
N GLN A 66 9.00 11.06 4.65
CA GLN A 66 9.73 12.26 5.06
C GLN A 66 11.25 12.08 4.93
N GLU A 67 11.78 10.95 5.42
CA GLU A 67 13.21 10.63 5.31
C GLU A 67 13.69 10.59 3.85
N GLN A 68 12.93 9.91 2.97
CA GLN A 68 13.25 9.78 1.55
C GLN A 68 13.26 11.13 0.81
N HIS A 69 12.45 12.08 1.25
CA HIS A 69 12.33 13.40 0.64
C HIS A 69 13.09 14.49 1.40
N ASN A 70 13.87 14.12 2.44
CA ASN A 70 14.60 15.05 3.31
C ASN A 70 13.68 16.11 3.95
N ILE A 71 12.49 15.72 4.34
CA ILE A 71 11.51 16.57 5.02
C ILE A 71 11.79 16.49 6.52
N HIS A 72 12.04 17.63 7.16
CA HIS A 72 12.37 17.72 8.58
C HIS A 72 11.29 18.41 9.40
N ASN A 73 10.10 18.60 8.85
CA ASN A 73 8.99 19.22 9.55
C ASN A 73 8.46 18.31 10.64
N SER A 74 8.03 18.94 11.76
CA SER A 74 7.40 18.22 12.85
C SER A 74 6.02 17.70 12.45
N MET A 75 5.74 16.45 12.77
CA MET A 75 4.43 15.83 12.62
C MET A 75 3.93 15.27 13.94
N GLN A 76 2.63 15.34 14.15
CA GLN A 76 1.94 14.71 15.27
C GLN A 76 1.00 13.62 14.74
N PHE A 77 1.01 12.48 15.41
CA PHE A 77 0.19 11.34 15.05
C PHE A 77 -0.90 11.10 16.08
N VAL A 78 -2.12 10.91 15.59
CA VAL A 78 -3.29 10.57 16.41
C VAL A 78 -3.91 9.30 15.85
N GLY A 79 -4.04 8.28 16.68
CA GLY A 79 -4.62 7.01 16.25
C GLY A 79 -5.71 6.55 17.21
N GLN A 80 -6.75 5.92 16.65
CA GLN A 80 -7.78 5.25 17.44
C GLN A 80 -7.88 3.78 17.03
N GLU A 81 -7.89 2.90 18.03
CA GLU A 81 -8.02 1.47 17.81
C GLU A 81 -9.10 0.89 18.74
N LYS A 82 -9.87 -0.03 18.21
CA LYS A 82 -11.03 -0.59 18.91
C LYS A 82 -10.63 -1.50 20.07
N THR A 83 -9.52 -2.20 19.97
CA THR A 83 -9.09 -3.22 20.93
C THR A 83 -7.80 -2.82 21.63
N GLU A 84 -7.72 -3.05 22.93
CA GLU A 84 -6.54 -2.76 23.75
C GLU A 84 -5.28 -3.48 23.20
N ASN A 85 -5.43 -4.72 22.73
CA ASN A 85 -4.30 -5.48 22.20
C ASN A 85 -3.69 -4.82 20.95
N ASN A 86 -4.53 -4.40 20.01
CA ASN A 86 -4.04 -3.74 18.79
C ASN A 86 -3.51 -2.33 19.10
N GLN A 87 -4.13 -1.60 20.05
CA GLN A 87 -3.60 -0.34 20.54
C GLN A 87 -2.17 -0.51 21.07
N LYS A 88 -1.93 -1.53 21.92
CA LYS A 88 -0.59 -1.84 22.44
C LYS A 88 0.41 -2.18 21.33
N LEU A 89 -0.03 -2.92 20.29
CA LEU A 89 0.80 -3.20 19.11
C LEU A 89 1.15 -1.93 18.35
N ALA A 90 0.20 -1.01 18.16
CA ALA A 90 0.44 0.28 17.53
C ALA A 90 1.44 1.12 18.33
N ILE A 91 1.23 1.25 19.63
CA ILE A 91 2.14 1.98 20.54
C ILE A 91 3.56 1.39 20.47
N MET A 92 3.68 0.06 20.56
CA MET A 92 4.97 -0.61 20.50
C MET A 92 5.67 -0.36 19.15
N ASN A 93 4.93 -0.46 18.05
CA ASN A 93 5.48 -0.21 16.71
C ASN A 93 5.99 1.23 16.58
N MET A 94 5.19 2.21 17.01
CA MET A 94 5.60 3.62 16.98
C MET A 94 6.84 3.91 17.83
N VAL A 95 6.88 3.39 19.06
CA VAL A 95 8.02 3.57 19.98
C VAL A 95 9.30 2.95 19.40
N LEU A 96 9.22 1.76 18.78
CA LEU A 96 10.35 1.10 18.14
C LEU A 96 10.91 1.90 16.96
N HIS A 97 10.08 2.72 16.30
CA HIS A 97 10.48 3.63 15.23
C HIS A 97 10.78 5.06 15.74
N GLY A 98 10.85 5.25 17.06
CA GLY A 98 11.17 6.54 17.67
C GLY A 98 10.07 7.60 17.57
N LEU A 99 8.82 7.20 17.34
CA LEU A 99 7.68 8.08 17.21
C LEU A 99 6.95 8.28 18.55
N ASP A 100 6.38 9.46 18.74
CA ASP A 100 5.50 9.73 19.88
C ASP A 100 4.16 9.01 19.72
N ALA A 101 3.88 8.08 20.61
CA ALA A 101 2.67 7.27 20.64
C ALA A 101 1.65 7.74 21.70
N SER A 102 1.84 8.91 22.28
CA SER A 102 0.99 9.43 23.39
C SER A 102 -0.47 9.64 23.01
N ASN A 103 -0.75 9.86 21.72
CA ASN A 103 -2.10 10.09 21.21
C ASN A 103 -2.72 8.86 20.52
N ILE A 104 -2.24 7.66 20.83
CA ILE A 104 -2.87 6.41 20.39
C ILE A 104 -3.85 5.97 21.47
N VAL A 105 -5.15 6.08 21.17
CA VAL A 105 -6.22 5.85 22.13
C VAL A 105 -7.04 4.60 21.81
N GLU A 106 -7.54 3.93 22.86
CA GLU A 106 -8.52 2.87 22.71
C GLU A 106 -9.92 3.46 22.54
N GLY A 107 -10.68 2.95 21.58
CA GLY A 107 -12.08 3.33 21.40
C GLY A 107 -12.66 2.83 20.10
N ASN A 108 -13.96 2.54 20.12
CA ASN A 108 -14.69 2.20 18.91
C ASN A 108 -15.07 3.49 18.16
N SER A 109 -14.45 3.75 17.02
CA SER A 109 -14.60 4.97 16.22
C SER A 109 -16.04 5.27 15.78
N PHE A 110 -16.90 4.26 15.72
CA PHE A 110 -18.32 4.47 15.45
C PHE A 110 -19.04 5.18 16.60
N TYR A 111 -18.58 4.99 17.84
CA TYR A 111 -19.27 5.45 19.06
C TYR A 111 -18.46 6.42 19.90
N SER A 112 -17.15 6.47 19.68
CA SER A 112 -16.22 7.34 20.40
C SER A 112 -15.57 8.30 19.39
N ALA A 113 -16.17 9.48 19.23
CA ALA A 113 -15.56 10.55 18.45
C ALA A 113 -14.30 11.09 19.14
N LEU A 114 -13.41 11.67 18.35
CA LEU A 114 -12.28 12.47 18.80
C LEU A 114 -12.59 13.96 18.48
N PRO A 115 -13.44 14.65 19.26
CA PRO A 115 -14.02 15.93 18.87
C PRO A 115 -12.98 17.05 18.71
N ASP A 116 -11.87 17.00 19.46
CA ASP A 116 -10.82 18.00 19.38
C ASP A 116 -10.08 17.97 18.03
N TYR A 117 -10.13 16.85 17.32
CA TYR A 117 -9.47 16.69 16.02
C TYR A 117 -10.39 16.90 14.82
N ILE A 118 -11.70 17.05 15.03
CA ILE A 118 -12.65 17.30 13.92
C ILE A 118 -12.36 18.66 13.30
N GLY A 119 -12.04 18.66 12.00
CA GLY A 119 -11.68 19.84 11.23
C GLY A 119 -10.29 20.39 11.54
N GLN A 120 -9.40 19.61 12.15
CA GLN A 120 -8.08 20.06 12.57
C GLN A 120 -6.92 19.36 11.89
N CYS A 121 -7.17 18.18 11.25
CA CYS A 121 -6.09 17.35 10.74
C CYS A 121 -5.65 17.79 9.36
N ASP A 122 -4.34 17.88 9.17
CA ASP A 122 -3.72 18.13 7.87
C ASP A 122 -3.82 16.89 6.98
N PHE A 123 -3.69 15.71 7.58
CA PHE A 123 -3.77 14.45 6.86
C PHE A 123 -4.61 13.41 7.58
N VAL A 124 -5.39 12.67 6.80
CA VAL A 124 -6.12 11.48 7.26
C VAL A 124 -5.69 10.30 6.40
N MET A 125 -5.25 9.24 7.04
CA MET A 125 -4.91 7.98 6.38
C MET A 125 -5.59 6.83 7.10
N ALA A 126 -6.17 5.88 6.37
CA ALA A 126 -6.79 4.74 7.01
C ALA A 126 -6.97 3.53 6.09
N ASN A 127 -6.98 2.37 6.71
CA ASN A 127 -7.54 1.15 6.13
C ASN A 127 -8.59 0.59 7.11
N PRO A 128 -9.82 1.12 7.09
CA PRO A 128 -10.85 0.71 8.03
C PRO A 128 -11.35 -0.71 7.75
N PRO A 129 -11.97 -1.39 8.74
CA PRO A 129 -12.63 -2.66 8.48
C PRO A 129 -13.77 -2.49 7.48
N PHE A 130 -13.79 -3.37 6.45
CA PHE A 130 -14.74 -3.29 5.34
C PHE A 130 -16.10 -3.89 5.68
N ASN A 131 -17.16 -3.27 5.19
CA ASN A 131 -18.53 -3.79 5.21
C ASN A 131 -19.01 -4.17 6.63
N VAL A 132 -18.61 -3.42 7.65
CA VAL A 132 -19.10 -3.65 9.02
C VAL A 132 -20.60 -3.45 9.03
N ASP A 133 -21.32 -4.45 9.49
CA ASP A 133 -22.78 -4.44 9.65
C ASP A 133 -23.21 -4.23 11.11
N ALA A 134 -24.50 -4.09 11.30
CA ALA A 134 -25.13 -4.02 12.62
C ALA A 134 -24.61 -2.90 13.54
N VAL A 135 -24.09 -1.81 12.96
CA VAL A 135 -23.72 -0.64 13.75
C VAL A 135 -24.98 0.04 14.30
N ASP A 136 -25.01 0.31 15.60
CA ASP A 136 -26.14 0.92 16.29
C ASP A 136 -26.34 2.38 15.80
N ALA A 137 -27.37 2.58 14.97
CA ALA A 137 -27.69 3.88 14.40
C ALA A 137 -28.05 4.93 15.46
N SER A 138 -28.63 4.49 16.60
CA SER A 138 -29.06 5.41 17.67
C SER A 138 -27.85 6.10 18.32
N LYS A 139 -26.73 5.39 18.44
CA LYS A 139 -25.49 5.92 19.00
C LYS A 139 -24.75 6.84 18.04
N CYS A 140 -25.00 6.72 16.73
CA CYS A 140 -24.41 7.59 15.71
C CYS A 140 -25.20 8.89 15.49
N LYS A 141 -26.43 8.99 16.03
CA LYS A 141 -27.31 10.18 15.82
C LYS A 141 -26.67 11.49 16.31
N ASN A 142 -25.87 11.45 17.34
CA ASN A 142 -25.20 12.66 17.87
C ASN A 142 -24.13 13.22 16.91
N ASP A 143 -23.62 12.41 16.01
CA ASP A 143 -22.65 12.83 15.00
C ASP A 143 -23.30 13.41 13.73
N VAL A 144 -24.62 13.23 13.58
CA VAL A 144 -25.35 13.73 12.42
C VAL A 144 -25.54 15.23 12.52
N TYR A 145 -25.18 15.95 11.48
CA TYR A 145 -25.51 17.34 11.36
C TYR A 145 -26.96 17.50 10.89
N VAL A 146 -27.74 18.24 11.67
CA VAL A 146 -29.13 18.57 11.33
C VAL A 146 -29.12 19.91 10.61
N VAL A 147 -29.38 19.89 9.31
CA VAL A 147 -29.46 21.12 8.51
C VAL A 147 -30.61 21.99 9.05
N PRO A 148 -30.35 23.22 9.49
CA PRO A 148 -31.43 24.14 9.94
C PRO A 148 -32.45 24.36 8.86
N GLN A 149 -33.71 24.59 9.29
CA GLN A 149 -34.76 24.93 8.34
C GLN A 149 -34.39 26.19 7.52
N GLN A 150 -34.67 26.14 6.24
CA GLN A 150 -34.40 27.26 5.34
C GLN A 150 -35.26 28.44 5.74
N GLU A 151 -34.64 29.59 5.97
CA GLU A 151 -35.33 30.83 6.20
C GLU A 151 -35.96 31.32 4.86
N GLU A 152 -37.20 31.81 4.92
CA GLU A 152 -37.90 32.31 3.75
C GLU A 152 -37.11 33.50 3.14
N GLY A 153 -36.88 33.44 1.82
CA GLY A 153 -36.15 34.48 1.08
C GLY A 153 -34.61 34.35 1.08
N LYS A 154 -34.01 33.37 1.82
CA LYS A 154 -32.59 33.11 1.74
C LYS A 154 -32.27 31.99 0.71
N PRO A 155 -31.11 32.05 0.01
CA PRO A 155 -30.69 30.97 -0.89
C PRO A 155 -30.49 29.68 -0.11
N LYS A 156 -30.69 28.53 -0.79
CA LYS A 156 -30.36 27.22 -0.20
C LYS A 156 -28.87 27.11 0.06
N ARG A 157 -28.50 26.57 1.22
CA ARG A 157 -27.09 26.25 1.51
C ARG A 157 -26.55 25.23 0.50
N THR A 158 -25.36 25.47 0.03
CA THR A 158 -24.63 24.51 -0.79
C THR A 158 -24.22 23.31 0.06
N VAL A 159 -23.87 22.20 -0.59
CA VAL A 159 -23.40 20.99 0.09
C VAL A 159 -22.08 21.28 0.85
N LEU A 160 -21.23 22.15 0.30
CA LEU A 160 -19.99 22.57 0.95
C LEU A 160 -20.27 23.37 2.22
N GLU A 161 -21.17 24.33 2.19
CA GLU A 161 -21.57 25.10 3.40
C GLU A 161 -22.19 24.23 4.48
N ILE A 162 -22.96 23.20 4.11
CA ILE A 162 -23.49 22.20 5.03
C ILE A 162 -22.36 21.42 5.69
N ALA A 163 -21.38 20.97 4.89
CA ALA A 163 -20.24 20.22 5.41
C ALA A 163 -19.36 21.06 6.35
N GLN A 164 -19.10 22.31 6.00
CA GLN A 164 -18.35 23.26 6.84
C GLN A 164 -19.06 23.55 8.17
N ALA A 165 -20.37 23.78 8.12
CA ALA A 165 -21.18 24.01 9.33
C ALA A 165 -21.19 22.76 10.23
N ALA A 166 -21.30 21.57 9.67
CA ALA A 166 -21.21 20.32 10.43
C ALA A 166 -19.87 20.18 11.15
N ILE A 167 -18.76 20.44 10.49
CA ILE A 167 -17.40 20.37 11.04
C ILE A 167 -17.24 21.43 12.15
N ALA A 168 -17.75 22.66 11.95
CA ALA A 168 -17.73 23.71 12.96
C ALA A 168 -18.49 23.32 14.25
N GLU A 169 -19.58 22.58 14.11
CA GLU A 169 -20.35 22.01 15.23
C GLU A 169 -19.81 20.67 15.74
N LYS A 170 -18.61 20.26 15.30
CA LYS A 170 -17.97 18.98 15.67
C LYS A 170 -18.82 17.75 15.34
N LYS A 171 -19.55 17.78 14.19
CA LYS A 171 -20.34 16.68 13.68
C LYS A 171 -19.57 15.94 12.59
N ARG A 172 -19.45 14.60 12.71
CA ARG A 172 -18.72 13.77 11.77
C ARG A 172 -19.55 13.27 10.58
N LEU A 173 -20.89 13.44 10.63
CA LEU A 173 -21.82 12.98 9.60
C LEU A 173 -22.54 14.15 8.93
N PRO A 174 -21.84 14.93 8.11
CA PRO A 174 -22.42 16.12 7.47
C PRO A 174 -23.51 15.78 6.46
N PHE A 175 -23.50 14.59 5.90
CA PHE A 175 -24.42 14.17 4.83
C PHE A 175 -25.49 13.18 5.31
N GLY A 176 -25.51 12.87 6.62
CA GLY A 176 -26.50 12.03 7.27
C GLY A 176 -26.06 10.57 7.43
N LEU A 177 -26.98 9.75 7.94
CA LEU A 177 -26.74 8.32 8.14
C LEU A 177 -26.89 7.55 6.81
N PRO A 178 -26.07 6.49 6.59
CA PRO A 178 -26.29 5.54 5.51
C PRO A 178 -27.59 4.73 5.72
N GLY A 179 -27.81 3.72 4.88
CA GLY A 179 -29.02 2.90 4.97
C GLY A 179 -29.21 2.26 6.34
N VAL A 180 -30.37 2.48 6.95
CA VAL A 180 -30.74 1.94 8.27
C VAL A 180 -31.80 0.87 8.09
N THR A 181 -31.62 -0.27 8.75
CA THR A 181 -32.62 -1.33 8.84
C THR A 181 -33.15 -1.43 10.27
N SER A 182 -34.48 -1.56 10.40
CA SER A 182 -35.12 -1.79 11.71
C SER A 182 -35.23 -3.30 11.91
N LYS A 183 -34.53 -3.85 12.91
CA LYS A 183 -34.79 -5.22 13.39
C LYS A 183 -35.77 -5.13 14.54
N SER A 184 -36.79 -5.99 14.54
CA SER A 184 -37.69 -6.18 15.70
C SER A 184 -36.83 -6.65 16.90
N GLY A 185 -36.59 -5.77 17.85
CA GLY A 185 -35.99 -6.12 19.14
C GLY A 185 -37.04 -6.76 20.02
N GLY A 186 -36.64 -7.57 20.99
CA GLY A 186 -37.56 -8.15 21.97
C GLY A 186 -38.43 -7.10 22.66
N LYS A 187 -39.60 -7.51 23.16
CA LYS A 187 -40.51 -6.63 23.89
C LYS A 187 -39.81 -5.97 25.07
N ARG A 188 -39.92 -4.66 25.18
CA ARG A 188 -39.59 -3.94 26.42
C ARG A 188 -40.59 -4.30 27.54
N ASN A 189 -40.17 -4.12 28.80
CA ASN A 189 -41.05 -4.35 29.97
C ASN A 189 -42.33 -3.47 29.96
N ASP A 190 -42.36 -2.43 29.12
CA ASP A 190 -43.52 -1.55 28.89
C ASP A 190 -44.48 -2.04 27.78
N GLY A 191 -44.21 -3.20 27.18
CA GLY A 191 -45.04 -3.77 26.12
C GLY A 191 -44.80 -3.23 24.71
N ASN A 192 -43.91 -2.23 24.54
CA ASN A 192 -43.56 -1.69 23.24
C ASN A 192 -42.40 -2.46 22.60
N ASP A 193 -42.51 -2.72 21.28
CA ASP A 193 -41.41 -3.30 20.51
C ASP A 193 -40.25 -2.34 20.46
N ALA A 194 -39.07 -2.73 21.01
CA ALA A 194 -37.85 -1.97 20.85
C ALA A 194 -37.38 -2.10 19.40
N LYS A 195 -37.53 -1.04 18.61
CA LYS A 195 -36.94 -0.97 17.27
C LYS A 195 -35.43 -0.67 17.42
N ASN A 196 -34.60 -1.70 17.25
CA ASN A 196 -33.17 -1.50 17.14
C ASN A 196 -32.86 -1.10 15.68
N GLU A 197 -32.63 0.18 15.47
CA GLU A 197 -32.15 0.72 14.21
C GLU A 197 -30.68 0.39 14.04
N GLN A 198 -30.35 -0.36 12.99
CA GLN A 198 -28.96 -0.76 12.69
C GLN A 198 -28.58 -0.29 11.29
N ILE A 199 -27.36 0.20 11.17
CA ILE A 199 -26.75 0.53 9.89
C ILE A 199 -26.29 -0.79 9.27
N SER A 200 -26.75 -1.07 8.06
CA SER A 200 -26.50 -2.33 7.36
C SER A 200 -25.09 -2.41 6.77
N ASN A 201 -24.45 -1.27 6.51
CA ASN A 201 -23.09 -1.18 6.01
C ASN A 201 -22.45 0.15 6.44
N ALA A 202 -21.34 0.09 7.15
CA ALA A 202 -20.70 1.26 7.75
C ALA A 202 -19.65 1.95 6.83
N ASN A 203 -19.49 1.52 5.58
CA ASN A 203 -18.49 2.12 4.69
C ASN A 203 -18.68 3.65 4.56
N SER A 204 -19.91 4.11 4.41
CA SER A 204 -20.20 5.55 4.29
C SER A 204 -20.06 6.32 5.61
N LEU A 205 -20.03 5.66 6.76
CA LEU A 205 -19.64 6.30 8.03
C LEU A 205 -18.15 6.64 8.00
N TRP A 206 -17.30 5.65 7.65
CA TRP A 206 -15.85 5.84 7.55
C TRP A 206 -15.49 6.98 6.60
N ILE A 207 -16.07 6.97 5.39
CA ILE A 207 -15.83 8.00 4.38
C ILE A 207 -16.13 9.39 4.92
N GLN A 208 -17.27 9.57 5.63
CA GLN A 208 -17.64 10.85 6.24
C GLN A 208 -16.75 11.24 7.41
N TYR A 209 -16.32 10.27 8.24
CA TYR A 209 -15.37 10.53 9.34
C TYR A 209 -14.04 11.06 8.80
N PHE A 210 -13.47 10.41 7.78
CA PHE A 210 -12.22 10.84 7.16
C PHE A 210 -12.32 12.26 6.59
N TYR A 211 -13.42 12.57 5.94
CA TYR A 211 -13.69 13.92 5.43
C TYR A 211 -13.80 14.95 6.56
N SER A 212 -14.45 14.60 7.66
CA SER A 212 -14.77 15.54 8.76
C SER A 212 -13.60 15.83 9.68
N TYR A 213 -12.61 14.93 9.76
CA TYR A 213 -11.38 15.21 10.52
C TYR A 213 -10.46 16.21 9.80
N LEU A 214 -10.51 16.29 8.47
CA LEU A 214 -9.66 17.21 7.69
C LEU A 214 -9.95 18.68 7.99
N ASN A 215 -8.87 19.46 8.17
CA ASN A 215 -8.94 20.92 8.16
C ASN A 215 -9.27 21.45 6.75
N GLU A 216 -9.27 22.78 6.56
CA GLU A 216 -9.70 23.42 5.31
C GLU A 216 -8.75 23.19 4.11
N SER A 217 -7.50 22.79 4.37
CA SER A 217 -6.50 22.49 3.35
C SER A 217 -6.02 21.03 3.36
N GLY A 218 -6.60 20.20 4.23
CA GLY A 218 -6.15 18.85 4.48
C GLY A 218 -6.41 17.88 3.34
N ARG A 219 -5.60 16.82 3.31
CA ARG A 219 -5.69 15.70 2.36
C ARG A 219 -5.96 14.38 3.08
N ALA A 220 -6.80 13.54 2.46
CA ALA A 220 -7.02 12.17 2.94
C ALA A 220 -6.68 11.15 1.87
N GLY A 221 -6.19 9.99 2.31
CA GLY A 221 -6.02 8.81 1.47
C GLY A 221 -6.36 7.56 2.25
N PHE A 222 -7.28 6.74 1.76
CA PHE A 222 -7.75 5.57 2.50
C PHE A 222 -8.21 4.45 1.58
N VAL A 223 -8.29 3.25 2.14
CA VAL A 223 -8.71 2.05 1.42
C VAL A 223 -10.19 1.80 1.66
N MET A 224 -10.91 1.47 0.59
CA MET A 224 -12.32 1.05 0.66
C MET A 224 -12.55 -0.20 -0.18
N PRO A 225 -13.52 -1.05 0.16
CA PRO A 225 -13.93 -2.13 -0.72
C PRO A 225 -14.54 -1.55 -2.01
N SER A 226 -14.39 -2.24 -3.14
CA SER A 226 -14.96 -1.78 -4.41
C SER A 226 -16.47 -1.51 -4.34
N SER A 227 -17.20 -2.28 -3.49
CA SER A 227 -18.62 -2.09 -3.25
C SER A 227 -19.01 -0.72 -2.66
N ALA A 228 -18.07 -0.02 -2.02
CA ALA A 228 -18.34 1.34 -1.52
C ALA A 228 -18.55 2.34 -2.66
N SER A 229 -18.02 2.06 -3.84
CA SER A 229 -18.12 2.94 -5.00
C SER A 229 -19.47 2.84 -5.75
N ASP A 230 -20.18 1.73 -5.63
CA ASP A 230 -21.41 1.44 -6.38
C ASP A 230 -22.68 1.21 -5.52
N ALA A 231 -22.55 1.23 -4.19
CA ALA A 231 -23.67 1.10 -3.27
C ALA A 231 -24.80 2.10 -3.59
N GLY A 232 -26.04 1.61 -3.62
CA GLY A 232 -27.25 2.42 -3.95
C GLY A 232 -27.85 3.14 -2.75
N GLY A 233 -29.09 3.68 -2.91
CA GLY A 233 -29.86 4.28 -1.83
C GLY A 233 -29.15 5.45 -1.13
N ARG A 234 -29.21 5.48 0.19
CA ARG A 234 -28.60 6.53 1.03
C ARG A 234 -27.08 6.67 0.84
N ASP A 235 -26.39 5.57 0.61
CA ASP A 235 -24.94 5.59 0.35
C ASP A 235 -24.62 6.33 -0.96
N LYS A 236 -25.46 6.17 -1.99
CA LYS A 236 -25.36 6.95 -3.23
C LYS A 236 -25.57 8.46 -2.98
N GLU A 237 -26.56 8.82 -2.17
CA GLU A 237 -26.83 10.23 -1.83
C GLU A 237 -25.65 10.86 -1.08
N ILE A 238 -25.03 10.11 -0.14
CA ILE A 238 -23.85 10.56 0.61
C ILE A 238 -22.68 10.77 -0.36
N ARG A 239 -22.41 9.83 -1.27
CA ARG A 239 -21.34 9.97 -2.27
C ARG A 239 -21.59 11.13 -3.21
N GLN A 240 -22.83 11.34 -3.66
CA GLN A 240 -23.19 12.48 -4.48
C GLN A 240 -22.87 13.79 -3.78
N LYS A 241 -23.31 13.97 -2.54
CA LYS A 241 -23.01 15.18 -1.75
C LYS A 241 -21.50 15.35 -1.54
N LEU A 242 -20.77 14.26 -1.31
CA LEU A 242 -19.31 14.32 -1.16
C LEU A 242 -18.64 14.82 -2.45
N VAL A 243 -19.04 14.33 -3.62
CA VAL A 243 -18.54 14.82 -4.91
C VAL A 243 -18.91 16.29 -5.14
N GLU A 244 -20.12 16.69 -4.79
CA GLU A 244 -20.62 18.08 -4.91
C GLU A 244 -19.86 19.07 -4.02
N THR A 245 -19.10 18.61 -3.00
CA THR A 245 -18.17 19.49 -2.26
C THR A 245 -17.00 19.98 -3.10
N GLY A 246 -16.68 19.29 -4.19
CA GLY A 246 -15.48 19.54 -5.00
C GLY A 246 -14.17 19.02 -4.42
N HIS A 247 -14.21 18.29 -3.28
CA HIS A 247 -13.02 17.84 -2.55
C HIS A 247 -12.58 16.40 -2.86
N VAL A 248 -13.38 15.63 -3.60
CA VAL A 248 -12.93 14.33 -4.11
C VAL A 248 -11.86 14.55 -5.18
N ASP A 249 -10.65 14.04 -4.98
CA ASP A 249 -9.51 14.34 -5.85
C ASP A 249 -9.17 13.17 -6.77
N ILE A 250 -8.90 12.00 -6.19
CA ILE A 250 -8.45 10.82 -6.93
C ILE A 250 -9.19 9.57 -6.47
N MET A 251 -9.46 8.67 -7.41
CA MET A 251 -9.98 7.34 -7.18
C MET A 251 -9.11 6.33 -7.92
N VAL A 252 -8.57 5.32 -7.22
CA VAL A 252 -7.75 4.27 -7.83
C VAL A 252 -8.41 2.92 -7.64
N SER A 253 -8.73 2.23 -8.72
CA SER A 253 -9.22 0.85 -8.67
C SER A 253 -8.04 -0.12 -8.58
N ILE A 254 -8.03 -0.98 -7.57
CA ILE A 254 -6.99 -1.94 -7.27
C ILE A 254 -7.51 -3.36 -7.52
N GLY A 255 -6.70 -4.17 -8.19
CA GLY A 255 -7.00 -5.58 -8.45
C GLY A 255 -6.95 -6.45 -7.20
N PRO A 256 -7.36 -7.72 -7.30
CA PRO A 256 -7.31 -8.67 -6.19
C PRO A 256 -5.87 -9.04 -5.82
N LYS A 257 -5.72 -9.72 -4.66
CA LYS A 257 -4.47 -10.30 -4.14
C LYS A 257 -3.42 -9.30 -3.63
N PHE A 258 -3.76 -8.04 -3.44
CA PHE A 258 -2.90 -7.12 -2.69
C PHE A 258 -2.93 -7.43 -1.19
N PHE A 259 -4.08 -7.82 -0.64
CA PHE A 259 -4.19 -8.29 0.75
C PHE A 259 -3.72 -9.73 0.89
N TYR A 260 -2.89 -10.01 1.90
CA TYR A 260 -2.29 -11.34 2.11
C TYR A 260 -3.32 -12.44 2.44
N THR A 261 -4.39 -12.08 3.14
CA THR A 261 -5.37 -13.04 3.67
C THR A 261 -6.63 -13.16 2.83
N ARG A 262 -6.90 -12.22 1.94
CA ARG A 262 -8.11 -12.23 1.10
C ARG A 262 -7.85 -11.72 -0.30
N SER A 263 -8.48 -12.37 -1.28
CA SER A 263 -8.46 -11.96 -2.68
C SER A 263 -9.62 -10.99 -3.00
N LEU A 264 -9.67 -9.86 -2.30
CA LEU A 264 -10.69 -8.84 -2.52
C LEU A 264 -10.11 -7.68 -3.33
N PRO A 265 -10.79 -7.22 -4.41
CA PRO A 265 -10.47 -5.97 -5.05
C PRO A 265 -10.88 -4.81 -4.12
N CYS A 266 -10.10 -3.75 -4.16
CA CYS A 266 -10.38 -2.54 -3.37
C CYS A 266 -10.22 -1.28 -4.23
N ALA A 267 -10.54 -0.14 -3.65
CA ALA A 267 -10.29 1.16 -4.22
C ALA A 267 -9.56 2.04 -3.21
N LEU A 268 -8.63 2.85 -3.68
CA LEU A 268 -8.05 3.92 -2.89
C LEU A 268 -8.80 5.21 -3.21
N TRP A 269 -9.24 5.87 -2.16
CA TRP A 269 -9.98 7.14 -2.25
C TRP A 269 -9.14 8.26 -1.70
N PHE A 270 -9.15 9.40 -2.38
CA PHE A 270 -8.39 10.57 -1.97
C PHE A 270 -9.25 11.82 -1.96
N PHE A 271 -9.11 12.58 -0.88
CA PHE A 271 -9.69 13.91 -0.74
C PHE A 271 -8.58 14.95 -0.71
N ASP A 272 -8.84 16.10 -1.28
CA ASP A 272 -8.01 17.30 -1.20
C ASP A 272 -8.92 18.50 -1.01
N LYS A 273 -8.94 19.08 0.20
CA LYS A 273 -9.75 20.28 0.48
C LYS A 273 -9.10 21.57 -0.05
N SER A 274 -7.82 21.49 -0.44
CA SER A 274 -7.10 22.60 -1.08
C SER A 274 -7.12 22.56 -2.60
N LYS A 275 -7.99 21.73 -3.21
CA LYS A 275 -8.11 21.64 -4.67
C LYS A 275 -8.32 23.03 -5.29
N PRO A 276 -7.49 23.43 -6.29
CA PRO A 276 -7.70 24.68 -7.00
C PRO A 276 -9.00 24.67 -7.78
N GLU A 277 -9.56 25.84 -8.04
CA GLU A 277 -10.84 26.01 -8.73
C GLU A 277 -10.88 25.28 -10.09
N SER A 278 -9.75 25.27 -10.82
CA SER A 278 -9.61 24.58 -12.13
C SER A 278 -9.81 23.07 -12.08
N ARG A 279 -9.75 22.45 -10.87
CA ARG A 279 -9.90 21.00 -10.67
C ARG A 279 -11.05 20.61 -9.75
N LYS A 280 -11.81 21.55 -9.16
CA LYS A 280 -12.92 21.24 -8.23
C LYS A 280 -13.99 20.35 -8.84
N ASP A 281 -14.28 20.50 -10.12
CA ASP A 281 -15.25 19.72 -10.88
C ASP A 281 -14.66 18.44 -11.51
N LYS A 282 -13.39 18.11 -11.23
CA LYS A 282 -12.68 16.98 -11.83
C LYS A 282 -12.26 15.98 -10.77
N VAL A 283 -12.36 14.70 -11.09
CA VAL A 283 -11.83 13.60 -10.29
C VAL A 283 -10.94 12.74 -11.18
N LEU A 284 -9.71 12.51 -10.77
CA LEU A 284 -8.83 11.59 -11.47
C LEU A 284 -9.26 10.14 -11.17
N MET A 285 -9.68 9.41 -12.21
CA MET A 285 -10.03 8.00 -12.11
C MET A 285 -8.89 7.15 -12.68
N LEU A 286 -8.20 6.39 -11.83
CA LEU A 286 -7.10 5.49 -12.23
C LEU A 286 -7.55 4.03 -12.16
N ASP A 287 -7.38 3.30 -13.25
CA ASP A 287 -7.56 1.86 -13.27
C ASP A 287 -6.20 1.15 -13.13
N ALA A 288 -5.85 0.80 -11.91
CA ALA A 288 -4.63 0.06 -11.60
C ALA A 288 -4.86 -1.45 -11.39
N ARG A 289 -6.04 -1.98 -11.78
CA ARG A 289 -6.38 -3.40 -11.56
C ARG A 289 -5.42 -4.37 -12.23
N ASN A 290 -4.81 -3.96 -13.33
CA ASN A 290 -3.83 -4.73 -14.09
C ASN A 290 -2.38 -4.23 -13.92
N VAL A 291 -2.14 -3.29 -13.00
CA VAL A 291 -0.82 -2.78 -12.65
C VAL A 291 -0.35 -3.50 -11.40
N PHE A 292 0.50 -4.48 -11.52
CA PHE A 292 1.06 -5.22 -10.38
C PHE A 292 2.25 -6.07 -10.78
N THR A 293 3.04 -6.43 -9.79
CA THR A 293 4.09 -7.45 -9.86
C THR A 293 3.66 -8.65 -9.02
N VAL A 294 3.73 -9.84 -9.59
CA VAL A 294 3.40 -11.10 -8.91
C VAL A 294 4.56 -11.52 -8.02
N VAL A 295 4.37 -11.53 -6.70
CA VAL A 295 5.34 -12.06 -5.74
C VAL A 295 5.10 -13.55 -5.49
N SER A 296 3.83 -13.96 -5.43
CA SER A 296 3.42 -15.34 -5.26
C SER A 296 2.03 -15.56 -5.88
N ALA A 297 1.58 -16.80 -5.95
CA ALA A 297 0.23 -17.12 -6.42
C ALA A 297 -0.90 -16.39 -5.65
N LYS A 298 -0.60 -15.92 -4.44
CA LYS A 298 -1.57 -15.26 -3.53
C LYS A 298 -1.23 -13.79 -3.25
N SER A 299 -0.12 -13.25 -3.75
CA SER A 299 0.35 -11.91 -3.40
C SER A 299 0.81 -11.10 -4.58
N HIS A 300 0.21 -9.93 -4.75
CA HIS A 300 0.58 -8.88 -5.69
C HIS A 300 1.10 -7.66 -4.94
N ILE A 301 2.05 -6.96 -5.54
CA ILE A 301 2.56 -5.68 -5.05
C ILE A 301 2.69 -4.70 -6.22
N PHE A 302 2.87 -3.43 -5.92
CA PHE A 302 3.44 -2.49 -6.88
C PHE A 302 4.97 -2.52 -6.79
N SER A 303 5.65 -2.66 -7.93
CA SER A 303 7.10 -2.40 -8.01
C SER A 303 7.38 -0.90 -7.88
N GLU A 304 8.65 -0.53 -7.63
CA GLU A 304 9.05 0.89 -7.60
C GLU A 304 8.65 1.63 -8.88
N SER A 305 8.94 1.06 -10.04
CA SER A 305 8.59 1.67 -11.32
C SER A 305 7.08 1.81 -11.54
N GLN A 306 6.27 0.86 -11.04
CA GLN A 306 4.82 0.97 -11.08
C GLN A 306 4.29 2.07 -10.17
N LEU A 307 4.84 2.20 -8.94
CA LEU A 307 4.51 3.30 -8.03
C LEU A 307 4.90 4.65 -8.62
N GLU A 308 6.10 4.75 -9.19
CA GLU A 308 6.57 5.97 -9.85
C GLU A 308 5.70 6.36 -11.06
N ALA A 309 5.24 5.37 -11.84
CA ALA A 309 4.30 5.61 -12.94
C ALA A 309 2.94 6.14 -12.43
N LEU A 310 2.41 5.59 -11.33
CA LEU A 310 1.18 6.09 -10.71
C LEU A 310 1.38 7.51 -10.16
N ASN A 311 2.51 7.78 -9.49
CA ASN A 311 2.86 9.12 -8.99
C ASN A 311 2.98 10.13 -10.14
N ALA A 312 3.62 9.76 -11.26
CA ALA A 312 3.76 10.60 -12.44
C ALA A 312 2.40 11.06 -13.00
N ILE A 313 1.42 10.15 -13.04
CA ILE A 313 0.06 10.49 -13.49
C ILE A 313 -0.59 11.50 -12.54
N VAL A 314 -0.43 11.32 -11.22
CA VAL A 314 -0.97 12.24 -10.21
C VAL A 314 -0.31 13.60 -10.30
N TRP A 315 1.00 13.68 -10.44
CA TRP A 315 1.71 14.95 -10.60
C TRP A 315 1.28 15.69 -11.86
N LEU A 316 1.12 14.99 -12.98
CA LEU A 316 0.61 15.61 -14.22
C LEU A 316 -0.84 16.12 -14.05
N TYR A 317 -1.70 15.36 -13.37
CA TYR A 317 -3.06 15.79 -13.04
C TYR A 317 -3.08 17.02 -12.14
N ARG A 318 -2.14 17.10 -11.18
CA ARG A 318 -2.00 18.24 -10.26
C ARG A 318 -1.22 19.41 -10.84
N GLU A 319 -0.73 19.29 -12.09
CA GLU A 319 0.10 20.28 -12.76
C GLU A 319 1.48 20.48 -12.07
N GLU A 320 1.94 19.47 -11.33
CA GLU A 320 3.25 19.45 -10.65
C GLU A 320 4.38 19.01 -11.62
N HIS A 321 4.56 19.78 -12.68
CA HIS A 321 5.44 19.45 -13.81
C HIS A 321 6.90 19.25 -13.40
N ASP A 322 7.38 19.99 -12.41
CA ASP A 322 8.77 19.88 -11.93
C ASP A 322 9.06 18.48 -11.34
N LYS A 323 8.13 17.92 -10.57
CA LYS A 323 8.26 16.57 -10.03
C LYS A 323 8.33 15.52 -11.14
N TYR A 324 7.47 15.65 -12.14
CA TYR A 324 7.46 14.78 -13.32
C TYR A 324 8.77 14.90 -14.11
N GLN A 325 9.25 16.11 -14.37
CA GLN A 325 10.52 16.34 -15.08
C GLN A 325 11.71 15.76 -14.30
N ASN A 326 11.74 15.91 -12.97
CA ASN A 326 12.80 15.34 -12.15
C ASN A 326 12.80 13.80 -12.20
N LEU A 327 11.62 13.17 -12.23
CA LEU A 327 11.51 11.74 -12.46
C LEU A 327 12.11 11.33 -13.81
N LEU A 328 11.75 12.04 -14.90
CA LEU A 328 12.31 11.77 -16.24
C LEU A 328 13.83 11.93 -16.28
N ARG A 329 14.36 13.01 -15.69
CA ARG A 329 15.82 13.24 -15.61
C ARG A 329 16.51 12.08 -14.90
N ARG A 330 15.96 11.60 -13.78
CA ARG A 330 16.52 10.46 -13.04
C ARG A 330 16.54 9.19 -13.89
N TYR A 331 15.47 8.89 -14.61
CA TYR A 331 15.43 7.73 -15.52
C TYR A 331 16.46 7.85 -16.65
N ILE A 332 16.58 9.02 -17.27
CA ILE A 332 17.56 9.26 -18.32
C ILE A 332 18.98 9.12 -17.77
N THR A 333 19.28 9.71 -16.61
CA THR A 333 20.59 9.59 -15.96
C THR A 333 20.94 8.14 -15.67
N ASN A 334 20.03 7.38 -15.03
CA ASN A 334 20.25 5.96 -14.72
C ASN A 334 20.46 5.12 -16.01
N MET A 335 19.73 5.44 -17.07
CA MET A 335 19.91 4.79 -18.37
C MET A 335 21.31 5.06 -18.95
N LEU A 336 21.76 6.32 -18.92
CA LEU A 336 23.09 6.71 -19.41
C LEU A 336 24.21 6.04 -18.60
N GLU A 337 24.09 6.06 -17.26
CA GLU A 337 25.05 5.36 -16.37
C GLU A 337 25.11 3.86 -16.66
N THR A 338 23.96 3.23 -16.91
CA THR A 338 23.90 1.81 -17.26
C THR A 338 24.59 1.55 -18.60
N ILE A 339 24.36 2.41 -19.61
CA ILE A 339 25.02 2.30 -20.92
C ILE A 339 26.54 2.47 -20.78
N GLU A 340 27.00 3.42 -19.96
CA GLU A 340 28.43 3.63 -19.69
C GLU A 340 29.09 2.43 -19.00
N GLN A 341 28.36 1.71 -18.17
CA GLN A 341 28.87 0.51 -17.49
C GLN A 341 28.87 -0.75 -18.39
N MET A 342 28.05 -0.80 -19.44
CA MET A 342 27.93 -1.97 -20.31
C MET A 342 29.27 -2.49 -20.86
N PRO A 343 30.20 -1.62 -21.37
CA PRO A 343 31.48 -2.10 -21.87
C PRO A 343 32.34 -2.79 -20.80
N VAL A 344 32.28 -2.32 -19.55
CA VAL A 344 33.02 -2.91 -18.42
C VAL A 344 32.47 -4.31 -18.09
N VAL A 345 31.15 -4.40 -17.90
CA VAL A 345 30.48 -5.68 -17.61
C VAL A 345 30.70 -6.69 -18.73
N TYR A 346 30.65 -6.23 -19.98
CA TYR A 346 30.86 -7.08 -21.15
C TYR A 346 32.30 -7.60 -21.22
N LYS A 347 33.30 -6.74 -20.91
CA LYS A 347 34.69 -7.14 -20.84
C LYS A 347 34.94 -8.20 -19.76
N ASP A 348 34.31 -8.04 -18.61
CA ASP A 348 34.38 -9.02 -17.51
C ASP A 348 33.71 -10.34 -17.90
N TYR A 349 32.56 -10.29 -18.59
CA TYR A 349 31.92 -11.46 -19.15
C TYR A 349 32.82 -12.21 -20.14
N LEU A 350 33.44 -11.50 -21.09
CA LEU A 350 34.38 -12.07 -22.06
C LEU A 350 35.58 -12.72 -21.37
N SER A 351 36.16 -12.05 -20.37
CA SER A 351 37.28 -12.56 -19.58
C SER A 351 36.92 -13.85 -18.84
N SER A 352 35.79 -13.87 -18.15
CA SER A 352 35.29 -15.03 -17.42
C SER A 352 34.99 -16.20 -18.36
N SER A 353 34.34 -15.92 -19.50
CA SER A 353 34.03 -16.93 -20.52
C SER A 353 35.29 -17.51 -21.12
N LYS A 354 36.32 -16.69 -21.39
CA LYS A 354 37.63 -17.18 -21.85
C LYS A 354 38.27 -18.12 -20.85
N THR A 355 38.18 -17.80 -19.56
CA THR A 355 38.68 -18.67 -18.49
C THR A 355 38.01 -20.03 -18.51
N ILE A 356 36.68 -20.09 -18.71
CA ILE A 356 35.93 -21.36 -18.87
C ILE A 356 36.42 -22.16 -20.08
N VAL A 357 36.57 -21.48 -21.20
CA VAL A 357 37.08 -22.11 -22.44
C VAL A 357 38.47 -22.74 -22.18
N ASP A 358 39.36 -22.03 -21.52
CA ASP A 358 40.70 -22.50 -21.14
C ASP A 358 40.65 -23.71 -20.18
N TYR A 359 39.74 -23.75 -19.24
CA TYR A 359 39.54 -24.89 -18.34
C TYR A 359 39.03 -26.11 -19.12
N VAL A 360 38.08 -25.94 -20.03
CA VAL A 360 37.54 -27.02 -20.89
C VAL A 360 38.66 -27.57 -21.79
N ALA A 361 39.48 -26.70 -22.37
CA ALA A 361 40.64 -27.11 -23.16
C ALA A 361 41.65 -27.91 -22.35
N LYS A 362 42.01 -27.46 -21.13
CA LYS A 362 42.91 -28.18 -20.22
C LYS A 362 42.34 -29.55 -19.80
N PHE A 363 41.03 -29.60 -19.52
CA PHE A 363 40.36 -30.88 -19.26
C PHE A 363 40.51 -31.86 -20.44
N ALA A 364 40.19 -31.41 -21.65
CA ALA A 364 40.24 -32.23 -22.85
C ALA A 364 41.65 -32.76 -23.14
N THR A 365 42.70 -31.96 -22.88
CA THR A 365 44.08 -32.34 -23.19
C THR A 365 44.76 -33.12 -22.06
N ASN A 366 44.57 -32.75 -20.80
CA ASN A 366 45.40 -33.22 -19.66
C ASN A 366 44.71 -34.27 -18.78
N THR A 367 43.42 -34.51 -18.91
CA THR A 367 42.71 -35.46 -18.06
C THR A 367 42.96 -36.89 -18.55
N SER A 368 43.44 -37.75 -17.66
CA SER A 368 43.61 -39.18 -17.91
C SER A 368 42.60 -40.00 -17.08
N ILE A 369 42.42 -41.27 -17.48
CA ILE A 369 41.61 -42.24 -16.71
C ILE A 369 42.08 -42.37 -15.28
N ASP A 370 43.37 -42.35 -15.03
CA ASP A 370 43.95 -42.50 -13.70
C ASP A 370 43.61 -41.29 -12.79
N VAL A 371 43.56 -40.10 -13.38
CA VAL A 371 43.14 -38.87 -12.63
C VAL A 371 41.69 -38.93 -12.22
N LEU A 372 40.79 -39.32 -13.16
CA LEU A 372 39.36 -39.45 -12.88
C LEU A 372 39.08 -40.55 -11.85
N ASN A 373 39.74 -41.72 -12.00
CA ASN A 373 39.58 -42.81 -11.06
C ASN A 373 40.14 -42.48 -9.67
N LYS A 374 41.13 -41.60 -9.54
CA LYS A 374 41.60 -41.08 -8.24
C LYS A 374 40.62 -40.11 -7.60
N LEU A 375 39.96 -39.29 -8.39
CA LEU A 375 38.90 -38.39 -7.92
C LEU A 375 37.68 -39.17 -7.40
N SER A 376 37.26 -40.19 -8.18
CA SER A 376 36.13 -41.05 -7.79
C SER A 376 36.40 -41.87 -6.50
N LYS A 377 37.68 -42.21 -6.23
CA LYS A 377 38.04 -42.85 -4.96
C LYS A 377 37.97 -41.96 -3.72
N LYS A 378 38.10 -40.64 -3.87
CA LYS A 378 37.94 -39.68 -2.78
C LYS A 378 36.50 -39.44 -2.35
N GLU A 379 35.53 -39.66 -3.26
CA GLU A 379 34.10 -39.53 -2.99
C GLU A 379 33.42 -40.82 -2.48
N GLN A 380 34.17 -41.89 -2.26
CA GLN A 380 33.66 -43.22 -1.87
C GLN A 380 33.19 -43.36 -0.40
N GLU A 381 32.96 -42.25 0.31
CA GLU A 381 32.27 -42.27 1.60
C GLU A 381 30.75 -42.14 1.50
N SER A 382 30.17 -42.03 0.27
CA SER A 382 28.72 -42.08 0.03
C SER A 382 28.26 -43.45 -0.47
N GLU A 383 27.07 -43.90 -0.07
CA GLU A 383 26.51 -45.23 -0.34
C GLU A 383 26.32 -45.58 -1.85
N ASP A 384 26.39 -44.62 -2.76
CA ASP A 384 26.40 -44.85 -4.22
C ASP A 384 27.83 -44.88 -4.77
N LYS A 385 28.31 -46.07 -5.06
CA LYS A 385 29.65 -46.26 -5.66
C LYS A 385 29.59 -45.78 -7.14
N PRO A 386 30.34 -44.72 -7.49
CA PRO A 386 30.38 -44.29 -8.89
C PRO A 386 31.02 -45.38 -9.76
N THR A 387 30.37 -45.70 -10.88
CA THR A 387 30.87 -46.63 -11.85
C THR A 387 32.18 -46.13 -12.48
N PRO A 388 33.25 -46.94 -12.56
CA PRO A 388 34.52 -46.50 -13.15
C PRO A 388 34.30 -46.09 -14.61
N ILE A 389 34.87 -44.96 -15.01
CA ILE A 389 34.76 -44.42 -16.38
C ILE A 389 35.68 -45.25 -17.28
N THR A 390 35.14 -45.75 -18.43
CA THR A 390 35.93 -46.47 -19.41
C THR A 390 36.76 -45.54 -20.31
N ALA A 391 37.77 -46.10 -21.00
CA ALA A 391 38.56 -45.34 -21.97
C ALA A 391 37.75 -44.73 -23.09
N GLU A 392 36.71 -45.46 -23.58
CA GLU A 392 35.81 -44.98 -24.59
C GLU A 392 34.92 -43.84 -24.12
N GLN A 393 34.41 -43.94 -22.89
CA GLN A 393 33.62 -42.86 -22.26
C GLN A 393 34.47 -41.59 -22.06
N LEU A 394 35.74 -41.74 -21.63
CA LEU A 394 36.65 -40.61 -21.52
C LEU A 394 36.93 -39.95 -22.87
N ALA A 395 37.17 -40.77 -23.92
CA ALA A 395 37.40 -40.26 -25.27
C ALA A 395 36.18 -39.50 -25.81
N SER A 396 34.95 -39.99 -25.58
CA SER A 396 33.71 -39.35 -25.94
C SER A 396 33.53 -38.03 -25.18
N LEU A 397 33.80 -37.99 -23.88
CA LEU A 397 33.71 -36.74 -23.06
C LEU A 397 34.74 -35.71 -23.53
N LYS A 398 35.97 -36.12 -23.88
CA LYS A 398 37.00 -35.22 -24.43
C LYS A 398 36.59 -34.63 -25.77
N ALA A 399 36.06 -35.46 -26.66
CA ALA A 399 35.56 -35.00 -27.97
C ALA A 399 34.40 -34.02 -27.83
N SER A 400 33.46 -34.28 -26.92
CA SER A 400 32.35 -33.40 -26.63
C SER A 400 32.83 -32.08 -26.00
N ALA A 401 33.80 -32.11 -25.10
CA ALA A 401 34.40 -30.92 -24.48
C ALA A 401 35.14 -30.06 -25.53
N LEU A 402 35.90 -30.67 -26.43
CA LEU A 402 36.56 -29.93 -27.52
C LEU A 402 35.56 -29.28 -28.48
N LYS A 403 34.47 -29.97 -28.81
CA LYS A 403 33.41 -29.42 -29.68
C LYS A 403 32.70 -28.25 -28.98
N ALA A 404 32.40 -28.37 -27.66
CA ALA A 404 31.81 -27.29 -26.90
C ALA A 404 32.76 -26.08 -26.79
N GLN A 405 34.06 -26.33 -26.56
CA GLN A 405 35.10 -25.28 -26.52
C GLN A 405 35.18 -24.52 -27.85
N GLN A 406 35.17 -25.22 -28.98
CA GLN A 406 35.19 -24.60 -30.32
C GLN A 406 33.93 -23.73 -30.55
N GLY A 407 32.75 -24.23 -30.17
CA GLY A 407 31.49 -23.49 -30.25
C GLY A 407 31.51 -22.20 -29.42
N LEU A 408 31.92 -22.30 -28.15
CA LEU A 408 32.06 -21.17 -27.24
C LEU A 408 33.10 -20.14 -27.71
N ALA A 409 34.23 -20.62 -28.24
CA ALA A 409 35.27 -19.72 -28.77
C ALA A 409 34.79 -18.95 -30.02
N LEU A 410 33.96 -19.56 -30.88
CA LEU A 410 33.34 -18.89 -32.01
C LEU A 410 32.30 -17.83 -31.55
N GLU A 411 31.41 -18.19 -30.62
CA GLU A 411 30.45 -17.25 -30.08
C GLU A 411 31.13 -16.04 -29.40
N LEU A 412 32.18 -16.28 -28.64
CA LEU A 412 32.96 -15.20 -28.00
C LEU A 412 33.63 -14.28 -29.02
N ALA A 413 34.13 -14.85 -30.14
CA ALA A 413 34.74 -14.06 -31.20
C ALA A 413 33.71 -13.22 -31.98
N ASP A 414 32.51 -13.76 -32.19
CA ASP A 414 31.44 -13.01 -32.85
C ASP A 414 30.84 -11.93 -31.94
N ASN A 415 30.65 -12.22 -30.68
CA ASN A 415 30.18 -11.22 -29.70
C ASN A 415 31.19 -10.10 -29.46
N ALA A 416 32.49 -10.39 -29.49
CA ALA A 416 33.55 -9.37 -29.40
C ALA A 416 33.57 -8.36 -30.57
N LYS A 417 32.88 -8.64 -31.68
CA LYS A 417 32.75 -7.71 -32.82
C LYS A 417 31.59 -6.72 -32.64
N ILE A 418 30.73 -6.96 -31.66
CA ILE A 418 29.52 -6.13 -31.39
C ILE A 418 29.85 -4.94 -30.49
N VAL A 419 30.98 -4.96 -29.78
CA VAL A 419 31.52 -3.89 -28.91
C VAL A 419 32.60 -3.12 -29.65
#